data_ab667321c6db08d0b7d6f8c1d9c55efd
#
_entry.id   ab667321c6db08d0b7d6f8c1d9c55efd
#
_cell.length_a   1.000
_cell.length_b   1.000
_cell.length_c   1.000
_cell.angle_alpha   90.00
_cell.angle_beta   90.00
_cell.angle_gamma   90.00
#
_symmetry.space_group_name_H-M   'P 1'
#
loop_
_entity.id
_entity.type
_entity.pdbx_description
1 polymer ?
#
loop_
_entity_poly.entity_id
_entity_poly.type
_entity_poly.pdbx_seq_one_letter_code
_entity_poly.pdbx_strand_id
1 'polypeptide(L)'
;LIDYVDKVVYPYKPKQILIYCGENDIAASKTVTADTVLLRFKTLHRLIREKMPDVPISFVSIKPSPVRAEFLPTVVESNKLIKKFCKRRKKTDFINVFASMLSEDGKPMEEIFIADRLHMNAKGYQIWKNVITPYLIK
;
A
#
# COMPACT_ATOMS: atom_id res chain seq x y z
N LEU A 1 3.05 -8.97 8.76
CA LEU A 1 1.73 -9.38 8.24
C LEU A 1 1.72 -10.85 7.83
N ILE A 2 2.72 -11.33 7.12
CA ILE A 2 2.79 -12.72 6.65
C ILE A 2 2.65 -13.70 7.82
N ASP A 3 3.43 -13.52 8.88
CA ASP A 3 3.44 -14.39 10.07
C ASP A 3 2.18 -14.31 10.93
N TYR A 4 1.31 -13.36 10.65
CA TYR A 4 0.10 -13.10 11.44
C TYR A 4 -1.19 -13.19 10.62
N VAL A 5 -1.13 -13.59 9.35
CA VAL A 5 -2.29 -13.65 8.47
C VAL A 5 -3.42 -14.52 9.03
N ASP A 6 -3.06 -15.61 9.71
CA ASP A 6 -3.96 -16.53 10.40
C ASP A 6 -4.71 -15.88 11.57
N LYS A 7 -4.15 -14.83 12.16
CA LYS A 7 -4.71 -14.10 13.31
C LYS A 7 -5.44 -12.83 12.91
N VAL A 8 -4.92 -12.10 11.88
CA VAL A 8 -5.44 -10.77 11.54
C VAL A 8 -6.34 -10.75 10.31
N VAL A 9 -6.47 -11.87 9.57
CA VAL A 9 -7.30 -11.95 8.37
C VAL A 9 -8.34 -13.07 8.48
N TYR A 10 -7.92 -14.32 8.62
CA TYR A 10 -8.81 -15.47 8.47
C TYR A 10 -9.97 -15.54 9.45
N PRO A 11 -9.82 -15.20 10.76
CA PRO A 11 -10.93 -15.29 11.72
C PRO A 11 -12.09 -14.36 11.40
N TYR A 12 -11.81 -13.24 10.72
CA TYR A 12 -12.80 -12.19 10.45
C TYR A 12 -13.66 -12.47 9.21
N LYS A 13 -13.30 -13.44 8.36
CA LYS A 13 -14.01 -13.78 7.12
C LYS A 13 -14.41 -12.52 6.32
N PRO A 14 -13.45 -11.63 6.01
CA PRO A 14 -13.75 -10.32 5.43
C PRO A 14 -14.39 -10.48 4.04
N LYS A 15 -15.32 -9.57 3.71
CA LYS A 15 -15.90 -9.45 2.37
C LYS A 15 -14.95 -8.79 1.37
N GLN A 16 -13.98 -8.02 1.86
CA GLN A 16 -12.94 -7.35 1.08
C GLN A 16 -11.72 -7.14 1.98
N ILE A 17 -10.52 -7.14 1.39
CA ILE A 17 -9.28 -6.88 2.10
C ILE A 17 -8.54 -5.73 1.43
N LEU A 18 -8.25 -4.67 2.21
CA LEU A 18 -7.36 -3.59 1.79
C LEU A 18 -6.02 -3.77 2.52
N ILE A 19 -4.95 -3.78 1.73
CA ILE A 19 -3.59 -3.97 2.26
C ILE A 19 -2.80 -2.68 2.04
N TYR A 20 -2.32 -2.09 3.13
CA TYR A 20 -1.32 -1.03 3.12
C TYR A 20 -0.10 -1.48 3.92
N CYS A 21 1.02 -1.67 3.24
CA CYS A 21 2.28 -2.10 3.86
C CYS A 21 3.47 -1.83 2.93
N GLY A 22 4.69 -1.98 3.48
CA GLY A 22 5.95 -1.90 2.74
C GLY A 22 6.77 -0.66 3.05
N GLU A 23 6.17 0.45 3.46
CA GLU A 23 6.89 1.68 3.79
C GLU A 23 7.90 1.48 4.93
N ASN A 24 7.47 0.79 5.99
CA ASN A 24 8.35 0.50 7.12
C ASN A 24 9.43 -0.53 6.79
N ASP A 25 9.12 -1.49 5.92
CA ASP A 25 10.13 -2.45 5.44
C ASP A 25 11.27 -1.75 4.71
N ILE A 26 10.92 -0.83 3.80
CA ILE A 26 11.91 -0.03 3.03
C ILE A 26 12.76 0.84 3.96
N ALA A 27 12.13 1.50 4.94
CA ALA A 27 12.82 2.38 5.87
C ALA A 27 13.67 1.63 6.92
N ALA A 28 13.33 0.37 7.22
CA ALA A 28 14.03 -0.42 8.23
C ALA A 28 15.43 -0.89 7.78
N SER A 29 15.67 -1.03 6.47
CA SER A 29 16.95 -1.50 5.96
C SER A 29 17.20 -1.10 4.51
N LYS A 30 18.38 -0.56 4.25
CA LYS A 30 18.84 -0.21 2.89
C LYS A 30 18.99 -1.44 1.96
N THR A 31 18.93 -2.66 2.51
CA THR A 31 18.94 -3.90 1.73
C THR A 31 17.56 -4.30 1.19
N VAL A 32 16.49 -3.65 1.65
CA VAL A 32 15.13 -3.90 1.16
C VAL A 32 14.93 -3.19 -0.17
N THR A 33 14.88 -3.98 -1.23
CA THR A 33 14.64 -3.51 -2.60
C THR A 33 13.16 -3.56 -2.97
N ALA A 34 12.80 -2.95 -4.08
CA ALA A 34 11.44 -3.02 -4.64
C ALA A 34 11.01 -4.47 -4.93
N ASP A 35 11.93 -5.32 -5.39
CA ASP A 35 11.66 -6.75 -5.60
C ASP A 35 11.37 -7.48 -4.30
N THR A 36 12.07 -7.12 -3.20
CA THR A 36 11.80 -7.67 -1.87
C THR A 36 10.38 -7.32 -1.41
N VAL A 37 9.96 -6.07 -1.58
CA VAL A 37 8.61 -5.62 -1.22
C VAL A 37 7.56 -6.35 -2.06
N LEU A 38 7.77 -6.46 -3.37
CA LEU A 38 6.90 -7.23 -4.27
C LEU A 38 6.81 -8.69 -3.84
N LEU A 39 7.93 -9.34 -3.51
CA LEU A 39 7.96 -10.74 -3.10
C LEU A 39 7.14 -10.96 -1.82
N ARG A 40 7.30 -10.08 -0.82
CA ARG A 40 6.52 -10.12 0.42
C ARG A 40 5.02 -9.95 0.16
N PHE A 41 4.64 -9.01 -0.71
CA PHE A 41 3.24 -8.85 -1.10
C PHE A 41 2.70 -10.08 -1.84
N LYS A 42 3.46 -10.66 -2.78
CA LYS A 42 3.07 -11.90 -3.48
C LYS A 42 2.84 -13.05 -2.50
N THR A 43 3.70 -13.19 -1.51
CA THR A 43 3.57 -14.22 -0.46
C THR A 43 2.29 -14.03 0.34
N LEU A 44 2.04 -12.81 0.83
CA LEU A 44 0.81 -12.50 1.57
C LEU A 44 -0.44 -12.73 0.71
N HIS A 45 -0.43 -12.26 -0.53
CA HIS A 45 -1.52 -12.45 -1.50
C HIS A 45 -1.80 -13.94 -1.74
N ARG A 46 -0.76 -14.77 -1.92
CA ARG A 46 -0.90 -16.22 -2.10
C ARG A 46 -1.53 -16.88 -0.87
N LEU A 47 -1.05 -16.58 0.32
CA LEU A 47 -1.61 -17.11 1.57
C LEU A 47 -3.09 -16.77 1.72
N ILE A 48 -3.48 -15.53 1.42
CA ILE A 48 -4.88 -15.13 1.45
C ILE A 48 -5.70 -15.90 0.40
N ARG A 49 -5.20 -16.02 -0.83
CA ARG A 49 -5.90 -16.73 -1.92
C ARG A 49 -6.09 -18.22 -1.65
N GLU A 50 -5.16 -18.88 -0.98
CA GLU A 50 -5.27 -20.30 -0.60
C GLU A 50 -6.46 -20.56 0.35
N LYS A 51 -6.76 -19.63 1.25
CA LYS A 51 -7.87 -19.76 2.21
C LYS A 51 -9.14 -19.04 1.78
N MET A 52 -9.02 -17.98 0.99
CA MET A 52 -10.09 -17.10 0.56
C MET A 52 -9.97 -16.81 -0.94
N PRO A 53 -10.28 -17.80 -1.81
CA PRO A 53 -10.00 -17.71 -3.25
C PRO A 53 -10.75 -16.56 -3.92
N ASP A 54 -11.92 -16.19 -3.40
CA ASP A 54 -12.83 -15.24 -4.04
C ASP A 54 -12.86 -13.85 -3.41
N VAL A 55 -12.21 -13.63 -2.26
CA VAL A 55 -12.24 -12.33 -1.59
C VAL A 55 -11.53 -11.27 -2.44
N PRO A 56 -12.15 -10.10 -2.71
CA PRO A 56 -11.46 -8.99 -3.35
C PRO A 56 -10.30 -8.49 -2.47
N ILE A 57 -9.12 -8.30 -3.10
CA ILE A 57 -7.93 -7.78 -2.44
C ILE A 57 -7.52 -6.50 -3.16
N SER A 58 -7.33 -5.41 -2.42
CA SER A 58 -6.80 -4.15 -2.96
C SER A 58 -5.52 -3.77 -2.24
N PHE A 59 -4.46 -3.51 -3.00
CA PHE A 59 -3.24 -2.95 -2.45
C PHE A 59 -3.29 -1.43 -2.55
N VAL A 60 -3.20 -0.75 -1.42
CA VAL A 60 -3.06 0.72 -1.36
C VAL A 60 -1.59 1.05 -1.57
N SER A 61 -1.29 1.88 -2.56
CA SER A 61 0.10 2.26 -2.89
C SER A 61 0.83 2.82 -1.68
N ILE A 62 2.11 2.51 -1.57
CA ILE A 62 2.99 3.08 -0.55
C ILE A 62 3.04 4.60 -0.78
N LYS A 63 2.76 5.38 0.26
CA LYS A 63 2.68 6.84 0.20
C LYS A 63 4.07 7.50 0.11
N PRO A 64 4.15 8.73 -0.44
CA PRO A 64 5.37 9.53 -0.42
C PRO A 64 5.47 10.28 0.92
N SER A 65 6.31 9.81 1.85
CA SER A 65 6.50 10.49 3.14
C SER A 65 7.70 11.44 3.06
N PRO A 66 7.54 12.75 3.36
CA PRO A 66 8.63 13.71 3.24
C PRO A 66 9.87 13.36 4.05
N VAL A 67 9.72 12.85 5.29
CA VAL A 67 10.84 12.42 6.13
C VAL A 67 11.60 11.23 5.55
N ARG A 68 11.00 10.51 4.61
CA ARG A 68 11.57 9.33 3.94
C ARG A 68 11.89 9.58 2.47
N ALA A 69 12.18 10.84 2.10
CA ALA A 69 12.46 11.24 0.72
C ALA A 69 13.61 10.45 0.08
N GLU A 70 14.62 10.04 0.86
CA GLU A 70 15.72 9.21 0.37
C GLU A 70 15.29 7.85 -0.19
N PHE A 71 14.16 7.31 0.29
CA PHE A 71 13.61 6.03 -0.16
C PHE A 71 12.60 6.17 -1.31
N LEU A 72 12.31 7.39 -1.74
CA LEU A 72 11.30 7.65 -2.77
C LEU A 72 11.50 6.83 -4.07
N PRO A 73 12.72 6.67 -4.60
CA PRO A 73 12.96 5.83 -5.78
C PRO A 73 12.51 4.37 -5.56
N THR A 74 12.82 3.79 -4.39
CA THR A 74 12.41 2.43 -4.02
C THR A 74 10.89 2.32 -3.87
N VAL A 75 10.24 3.33 -3.29
CA VAL A 75 8.78 3.42 -3.16
C VAL A 75 8.10 3.45 -4.53
N VAL A 76 8.58 4.29 -5.44
CA VAL A 76 8.06 4.43 -6.80
C VAL A 76 8.16 3.10 -7.56
N GLU A 77 9.33 2.46 -7.54
CA GLU A 77 9.54 1.18 -8.22
C GLU A 77 8.71 0.05 -7.57
N SER A 78 8.60 0.01 -6.24
CA SER A 78 7.74 -0.94 -5.54
C SER A 78 6.28 -0.79 -5.97
N ASN A 79 5.75 0.43 -5.99
CA ASN A 79 4.39 0.71 -6.43
C ASN A 79 4.15 0.29 -7.89
N LYS A 80 5.11 0.54 -8.77
CA LYS A 80 5.06 0.14 -10.19
C LYS A 80 5.00 -1.39 -10.34
N LEU A 81 5.87 -2.12 -9.63
CA LEU A 81 5.93 -3.57 -9.68
C LEU A 81 4.65 -4.21 -9.12
N ILE A 82 4.16 -3.70 -7.99
CA ILE A 82 2.93 -4.20 -7.35
C ILE A 82 1.71 -3.91 -8.24
N LYS A 83 1.61 -2.70 -8.82
CA LYS A 83 0.55 -2.36 -9.79
C LYS A 83 0.53 -3.33 -10.98
N LYS A 84 1.70 -3.64 -11.54
CA LYS A 84 1.84 -4.61 -12.64
C LYS A 84 1.41 -6.02 -12.22
N PHE A 85 1.72 -6.42 -10.99
CA PHE A 85 1.27 -7.70 -10.44
C PHE A 85 -0.25 -7.74 -10.27
N CYS A 86 -0.85 -6.74 -9.62
CA CYS A 86 -2.30 -6.65 -9.39
C CYS A 86 -3.09 -6.72 -10.70
N LYS A 87 -2.68 -5.95 -11.72
CA LYS A 87 -3.33 -5.92 -13.06
C LYS A 87 -3.46 -7.30 -13.72
N ARG A 88 -2.60 -8.26 -13.34
CA ARG A 88 -2.59 -9.62 -13.89
C ARG A 88 -3.31 -10.64 -13.02
N ARG A 89 -4.02 -10.21 -11.99
CA ARG A 89 -4.70 -11.10 -11.02
C ARG A 89 -6.18 -10.78 -10.93
N LYS A 90 -6.99 -11.82 -10.96
CA LYS A 90 -8.45 -11.69 -10.76
C LYS A 90 -8.73 -11.18 -9.35
N LYS A 91 -9.76 -10.36 -9.20
CA LYS A 91 -10.22 -9.82 -7.90
C LYS A 91 -9.08 -9.18 -7.09
N THR A 92 -8.15 -8.51 -7.79
CA THR A 92 -6.99 -7.87 -7.17
C THR A 92 -6.78 -6.49 -7.81
N ASP A 93 -6.90 -5.44 -7.01
CA ASP A 93 -6.79 -4.05 -7.43
C ASP A 93 -5.57 -3.35 -6.83
N PHE A 94 -5.16 -2.27 -7.48
CA PHE A 94 -4.13 -1.36 -6.99
C PHE A 94 -4.73 0.04 -6.87
N ILE A 95 -4.79 0.56 -5.65
CA ILE A 95 -5.35 1.88 -5.33
C ILE A 95 -4.20 2.88 -5.23
N ASN A 96 -4.17 3.86 -6.15
CA ASN A 96 -3.06 4.80 -6.25
C ASN A 96 -3.28 6.07 -5.40
N VAL A 97 -3.00 6.01 -4.11
CA VAL A 97 -2.98 7.18 -3.23
C VAL A 97 -1.72 8.03 -3.42
N PHE A 98 -0.61 7.41 -3.86
CA PHE A 98 0.68 8.06 -4.05
C PHE A 98 0.59 9.30 -4.94
N ALA A 99 -0.01 9.16 -6.13
CA ALA A 99 -0.11 10.26 -7.09
C ALA A 99 -0.91 11.46 -6.54
N SER A 100 -1.94 11.21 -5.74
CA SER A 100 -2.79 12.25 -5.15
C SER A 100 -2.14 12.95 -3.94
N MET A 101 -0.97 12.51 -3.53
CA MET A 101 -0.19 13.09 -2.41
C MET A 101 1.01 13.90 -2.90
N LEU A 102 1.17 14.06 -4.21
CA LEU A 102 2.24 14.87 -4.80
C LEU A 102 1.69 16.25 -5.18
N SER A 103 2.53 17.25 -4.98
CA SER A 103 2.35 18.61 -5.52
C SER A 103 2.59 18.65 -7.03
N GLU A 104 2.30 19.79 -7.68
CA GLU A 104 2.48 19.97 -9.11
C GLU A 104 3.93 19.77 -9.59
N ASP A 105 4.91 20.03 -8.73
CA ASP A 105 6.33 19.81 -9.00
C ASP A 105 6.78 18.35 -8.73
N GLY A 106 5.83 17.46 -8.42
CA GLY A 106 6.09 16.02 -8.20
C GLY A 106 6.70 15.66 -6.85
N LYS A 107 6.74 16.59 -5.90
CA LYS A 107 7.23 16.35 -4.55
C LYS A 107 6.08 15.96 -3.59
N PRO A 108 6.37 15.25 -2.49
CA PRO A 108 5.39 15.04 -1.44
C PRO A 108 4.85 16.35 -0.88
N MET A 109 3.53 16.50 -0.78
CA MET A 109 2.89 17.66 -0.16
C MET A 109 3.15 17.66 1.34
N GLU A 110 3.87 18.65 1.86
CA GLU A 110 4.21 18.76 3.30
C GLU A 110 2.97 19.02 4.16
N GLU A 111 2.02 19.82 3.67
CA GLU A 111 0.84 20.28 4.41
C GLU A 111 -0.19 19.19 4.71
N ILE A 112 -0.03 18.00 4.18
CA ILE A 112 -0.92 16.85 4.46
C ILE A 112 -0.36 15.91 5.53
N PHE A 113 0.78 16.26 6.12
CA PHE A 113 1.42 15.52 7.20
C PHE A 113 1.41 16.31 8.52
N ILE A 114 1.56 15.59 9.64
CA ILE A 114 1.83 16.23 10.94
C ILE A 114 3.32 16.57 11.08
N ALA A 115 3.72 17.12 12.20
CA ALA A 115 5.08 17.63 12.42
C ALA A 115 6.21 16.61 12.22
N ASP A 116 5.91 15.30 12.34
CA ASP A 116 6.89 14.24 12.09
C ASP A 116 7.17 13.97 10.61
N ARG A 117 6.38 14.59 9.71
CA ARG A 117 6.49 14.47 8.26
C ARG A 117 6.37 13.02 7.74
N LEU A 118 5.76 12.15 8.56
CA LEU A 118 5.52 10.74 8.30
C LEU A 118 4.04 10.39 8.36
N HIS A 119 3.38 10.76 9.45
CA HIS A 119 1.98 10.46 9.65
C HIS A 119 1.11 11.57 9.07
N MET A 120 0.04 11.16 8.40
CA MET A 120 -0.89 12.10 7.77
C MET A 120 -1.73 12.85 8.82
N ASN A 121 -2.05 14.09 8.52
CA ASN A 121 -3.07 14.85 9.21
C ASN A 121 -4.47 14.60 8.58
N ALA A 122 -5.49 15.31 9.05
CA ALA A 122 -6.87 15.16 8.54
C ALA A 122 -6.99 15.39 7.02
N LYS A 123 -6.21 16.32 6.45
CA LYS A 123 -6.21 16.58 5.00
C LYS A 123 -5.66 15.39 4.22
N GLY A 124 -4.57 14.78 4.69
CA GLY A 124 -3.99 13.59 4.07
C GLY A 124 -4.95 12.40 4.11
N TYR A 125 -5.62 12.16 5.24
CA TYR A 125 -6.66 11.13 5.34
C TYR A 125 -7.88 11.42 4.46
N GLN A 126 -8.24 12.69 4.24
CA GLN A 126 -9.33 13.04 3.33
C GLN A 126 -8.99 12.69 1.88
N ILE A 127 -7.73 12.90 1.46
CA ILE A 127 -7.25 12.45 0.14
C ILE A 127 -7.39 10.94 0.03
N TRP A 128 -6.93 10.19 1.01
CA TRP A 128 -7.06 8.73 1.03
C TRP A 128 -8.51 8.28 0.94
N LYS A 129 -9.39 8.88 1.73
CA LYS A 129 -10.83 8.60 1.71
C LYS A 129 -11.39 8.77 0.31
N ASN A 130 -11.10 9.88 -0.35
CA ASN A 130 -11.61 10.17 -1.70
C ASN A 130 -11.12 9.15 -2.73
N VAL A 131 -9.83 8.75 -2.64
CA VAL A 131 -9.21 7.80 -3.58
C VAL A 131 -9.67 6.36 -3.32
N ILE A 132 -9.83 5.96 -2.07
CA ILE A 132 -10.14 4.58 -1.67
C ILE A 132 -11.64 4.27 -1.81
N THR A 133 -12.52 5.23 -1.48
CA THR A 133 -13.98 5.01 -1.43
C THR A 133 -14.57 4.35 -2.69
N PRO A 134 -14.17 4.71 -3.93
CA PRO A 134 -14.68 4.05 -5.13
C PRO A 134 -14.37 2.56 -5.25
N TYR A 135 -13.37 2.06 -4.53
CA TYR A 135 -12.96 0.66 -4.53
C TYR A 135 -13.64 -0.18 -3.45
N LEU A 136 -14.36 0.46 -2.52
CA LEU A 136 -15.05 -0.26 -1.45
C LEU A 136 -16.31 -0.92 -1.98
N ILE A 137 -16.48 -2.21 -1.65
CA ILE A 137 -17.74 -2.91 -1.93
C ILE A 137 -18.83 -2.35 -1.01
N LYS A 138 -20.01 -2.18 -1.60
CA LYS A 138 -21.21 -1.73 -0.87
C LYS A 138 -21.92 -2.90 -0.20
#